data_82ea9a4369405fe16577f4ba096a4f5e
#
_entry.id   82ea9a4369405fe16577f4ba096a4f5e
#
_cell.length_a   1.000
_cell.length_b   1.000
_cell.length_c   1.000
_cell.angle_alpha   90.00
_cell.angle_beta   90.00
_cell.angle_gamma   90.00
#
_symmetry.space_group_name_H-M   'P 1'
#
loop_
_entity.id
_entity.type
_entity.pdbx_description
1 polymer ?
#
loop_
_entity_poly.entity_id
_entity_poly.type
_entity_poly.pdbx_seq_one_letter_code
_entity_poly.pdbx_strand_id
1 'polypeptide(L)'
;MFRLSNYLQGSKIDLITATHLINACCLELSELRDEQEFTSTERDTKQLAQKAGAETEYTCKRIRRVKRFYDERVADESLTDMREKFKVETFFCLVDTFFQQISNRFSDFKQHVNKFFVLDPKQFYDDDNVNSGNTAIVKLAEVYKNDVCCTDTASEYRSFKLVYKDIFPVYNDGLKACEILAFLIANDMHDVFPNVSTLYELFMTLPVSSATAERSFSRLKLIKSYLRSTMSESRLTNLALLSIEKELSYDVDFDCVVDTFSNMKKRQKRL
;
A
#
# COMPACT_ATOMS: atom_id res chain seq x y z
N MET A 1 4.08 -3.56 -12.89
CA MET A 1 2.86 -4.12 -12.24
C MET A 1 3.18 -5.23 -11.23
N PHE A 2 3.78 -6.36 -11.59
CA PHE A 2 4.05 -7.47 -10.67
C PHE A 2 4.92 -7.09 -9.45
N ARG A 3 5.99 -6.31 -9.65
CA ARG A 3 6.87 -5.83 -8.56
C ARG A 3 6.12 -4.90 -7.59
N LEU A 4 5.29 -4.00 -8.11
CA LEU A 4 4.44 -3.13 -7.29
C LEU A 4 3.44 -3.95 -6.46
N SER A 5 2.75 -4.91 -7.08
CA SER A 5 1.81 -5.79 -6.38
C SER A 5 2.49 -6.55 -5.23
N ASN A 6 3.68 -7.11 -5.46
CA ASN A 6 4.44 -7.79 -4.42
C ASN A 6 4.86 -6.85 -3.28
N TYR A 7 5.29 -5.62 -3.62
CA TYR A 7 5.65 -4.63 -2.62
C TYR A 7 4.43 -4.26 -1.76
N LEU A 8 3.29 -3.93 -2.39
CA LEU A 8 2.05 -3.55 -1.70
C LEU A 8 1.44 -4.68 -0.85
N GLN A 9 1.89 -5.92 -1.03
CA GLN A 9 1.51 -7.07 -0.21
C GLN A 9 2.48 -7.34 0.93
N GLY A 10 3.58 -6.60 1.03
CA GLY A 10 4.56 -6.74 2.11
C GLY A 10 3.97 -6.45 3.50
N SER A 11 4.66 -6.87 4.56
CA SER A 11 4.25 -6.60 5.95
C SER A 11 4.81 -5.29 6.49
N LYS A 12 5.94 -4.81 5.93
CA LYS A 12 6.64 -3.58 6.36
C LYS A 12 6.61 -2.54 5.24
N ILE A 13 5.42 -2.06 4.91
CA ILE A 13 5.23 -1.11 3.81
C ILE A 13 5.21 0.30 4.40
N ASP A 14 6.02 1.16 3.81
CA ASP A 14 5.94 2.60 4.05
C ASP A 14 4.88 3.21 3.12
N LEU A 15 3.92 3.96 3.71
CA LEU A 15 2.80 4.55 2.98
C LEU A 15 3.25 5.59 1.96
N ILE A 16 4.26 6.39 2.30
CA ILE A 16 4.78 7.43 1.42
C ILE A 16 5.43 6.79 0.20
N THR A 17 6.31 5.81 0.43
CA THR A 17 6.93 5.02 -0.65
C THR A 17 5.88 4.30 -1.50
N ALA A 18 4.85 3.71 -0.88
CA ALA A 18 3.75 3.08 -1.61
C ALA A 18 3.03 4.08 -2.53
N THR A 19 2.76 5.30 -2.04
CA THR A 19 2.13 6.36 -2.84
C THR A 19 3.00 6.77 -4.03
N HIS A 20 4.32 6.93 -3.83
CA HIS A 20 5.25 7.22 -4.92
C HIS A 20 5.28 6.12 -5.98
N LEU A 21 5.32 4.84 -5.55
CA LEU A 21 5.31 3.70 -6.47
C LEU A 21 3.99 3.58 -7.24
N ILE A 22 2.85 3.86 -6.60
CA ILE A 22 1.55 3.89 -7.27
C ILE A 22 1.51 5.03 -8.31
N ASN A 23 2.01 6.22 -7.97
CA ASN A 23 2.09 7.35 -8.90
C ASN A 23 3.00 7.04 -10.10
N ALA A 24 4.19 6.48 -9.86
CA ALA A 24 5.10 6.06 -10.91
C ALA A 24 4.44 5.03 -11.85
N CYS A 25 3.74 4.03 -11.28
CA CYS A 25 3.01 3.04 -12.07
C CYS A 25 1.88 3.67 -12.91
N CYS A 26 1.17 4.67 -12.39
CA CYS A 26 0.17 5.40 -13.16
C CYS A 26 0.79 6.20 -14.31
N LEU A 27 1.97 6.80 -14.09
CA LEU A 27 2.72 7.50 -15.14
C LEU A 27 3.18 6.51 -16.23
N GLU A 28 3.82 5.40 -15.86
CA GLU A 28 4.22 4.34 -16.79
C GLU A 28 3.02 3.84 -17.63
N LEU A 29 1.85 3.65 -17.00
CA LEU A 29 0.64 3.25 -17.73
C LEU A 29 0.17 4.32 -18.71
N SER A 30 0.28 5.61 -18.37
CA SER A 30 -0.09 6.69 -19.27
C SER A 30 0.87 6.80 -20.47
N GLU A 31 2.16 6.53 -20.26
CA GLU A 31 3.18 6.49 -21.31
C GLU A 31 2.95 5.33 -22.29
N LEU A 32 2.52 4.15 -21.80
CA LEU A 32 2.18 3.00 -22.65
C LEU A 32 1.06 3.29 -23.67
N ARG A 33 0.33 4.39 -23.52
CA ARG A 33 -0.70 4.81 -24.47
C ARG A 33 -0.15 5.50 -25.71
N ASP A 34 1.17 5.67 -25.80
CA ASP A 34 1.82 6.24 -26.98
C ASP A 34 2.02 5.21 -28.10
N GLU A 35 2.03 5.69 -29.37
CA GLU A 35 2.23 4.85 -30.56
C GLU A 35 3.62 4.20 -30.57
N GLN A 36 4.64 4.91 -30.11
CA GLN A 36 6.01 4.42 -30.07
C GLN A 36 6.13 3.25 -29.08
N GLU A 37 5.53 3.40 -27.91
CA GLU A 37 5.52 2.38 -26.87
C GLU A 37 4.70 1.15 -27.28
N PHE A 38 3.56 1.34 -27.93
CA PHE A 38 2.82 0.23 -28.53
C PHE A 38 3.67 -0.54 -29.53
N THR A 39 4.36 0.15 -30.44
CA THR A 39 5.20 -0.49 -31.46
C THR A 39 6.40 -1.23 -30.85
N SER A 40 7.00 -0.67 -29.79
CA SER A 40 8.07 -1.33 -29.04
C SER A 40 7.56 -2.61 -28.36
N THR A 41 6.44 -2.53 -27.65
CA THR A 41 5.78 -3.67 -26.98
C THR A 41 5.37 -4.76 -27.98
N GLU A 42 4.85 -4.36 -29.15
CA GLU A 42 4.50 -5.28 -30.23
C GLU A 42 5.73 -6.07 -30.74
N ARG A 43 6.86 -5.37 -30.94
CA ARG A 43 8.13 -5.97 -31.36
C ARG A 43 8.62 -7.01 -30.36
N ASP A 44 8.65 -6.64 -29.08
CA ASP A 44 9.11 -7.53 -28.02
C ASP A 44 8.19 -8.75 -27.88
N THR A 45 6.88 -8.53 -27.98
CA THR A 45 5.89 -9.62 -27.94
C THR A 45 6.05 -10.58 -29.13
N LYS A 46 6.28 -10.06 -30.35
CA LYS A 46 6.55 -10.91 -31.53
C LYS A 46 7.82 -11.73 -31.37
N GLN A 47 8.88 -11.17 -30.79
CA GLN A 47 10.11 -11.94 -30.50
C GLN A 47 9.87 -13.06 -29.48
N LEU A 48 9.10 -12.80 -28.44
CA LEU A 48 8.72 -13.80 -27.44
C LEU A 48 7.85 -14.91 -28.06
N ALA A 49 6.86 -14.52 -28.87
CA ALA A 49 5.99 -15.47 -29.57
C ALA A 49 6.78 -16.39 -30.52
N GLN A 50 7.74 -15.84 -31.28
CA GLN A 50 8.62 -16.63 -32.13
C GLN A 50 9.45 -17.64 -31.33
N LYS A 51 10.01 -17.23 -30.18
CA LYS A 51 10.75 -18.14 -29.29
C LYS A 51 9.86 -19.25 -28.71
N ALA A 52 8.58 -18.96 -28.50
CA ALA A 52 7.59 -19.91 -27.98
C ALA A 52 6.93 -20.76 -29.10
N GLY A 53 7.26 -20.52 -30.39
CA GLY A 53 6.61 -21.20 -31.51
C GLY A 53 5.15 -20.81 -31.73
N ALA A 54 4.72 -19.66 -31.24
CA ALA A 54 3.36 -19.15 -31.40
C ALA A 54 3.22 -18.27 -32.65
N GLU A 55 1.99 -18.19 -33.17
CA GLU A 55 1.67 -17.31 -34.31
C GLU A 55 1.85 -15.84 -33.94
N THR A 56 2.46 -15.08 -34.85
CA THR A 56 2.77 -13.65 -34.65
C THR A 56 1.89 -12.70 -35.45
N GLU A 57 0.99 -13.25 -36.27
CA GLU A 57 0.12 -12.48 -37.16
C GLU A 57 -1.25 -12.18 -36.53
N TYR A 58 -1.79 -11.02 -36.84
CA TYR A 58 -3.14 -10.64 -36.41
C TYR A 58 -4.18 -11.41 -37.22
N THR A 59 -4.92 -12.31 -36.57
CA THR A 59 -5.95 -13.12 -37.25
C THR A 59 -7.18 -12.27 -37.60
N CYS A 60 -7.54 -12.29 -38.86
CA CYS A 60 -8.70 -11.58 -39.38
C CYS A 60 -10.01 -12.28 -38.94
N LYS A 61 -10.72 -11.77 -37.95
CA LYS A 61 -12.05 -12.25 -37.61
C LYS A 61 -13.08 -11.62 -38.56
N ARG A 62 -14.06 -12.42 -38.99
CA ARG A 62 -15.16 -11.96 -39.86
C ARG A 62 -15.80 -10.67 -39.31
N ILE A 63 -15.79 -9.60 -40.09
CA ILE A 63 -16.39 -8.31 -39.71
C ILE A 63 -17.89 -8.51 -39.56
N ARG A 64 -18.42 -8.34 -38.33
CA ARG A 64 -19.86 -8.29 -38.11
C ARG A 64 -20.39 -6.99 -38.70
N ARG A 65 -21.30 -7.08 -39.68
CA ARG A 65 -22.06 -5.91 -40.13
C ARG A 65 -22.98 -5.47 -38.99
N VAL A 66 -22.75 -4.29 -38.43
CA VAL A 66 -23.64 -3.64 -37.49
C VAL A 66 -24.91 -3.26 -38.25
N LYS A 67 -26.09 -3.67 -37.74
CA LYS A 67 -27.38 -3.21 -38.31
C LYS A 67 -27.49 -1.72 -38.05
N ARG A 68 -27.58 -0.92 -39.12
CA ARG A 68 -27.79 0.54 -39.06
C ARG A 68 -29.25 0.82 -38.73
N PHE A 69 -29.49 1.76 -37.83
CA PHE A 69 -30.78 2.37 -37.66
C PHE A 69 -31.07 3.35 -38.80
N TYR A 70 -32.31 3.52 -39.17
CA TYR A 70 -32.73 4.28 -40.38
C TYR A 70 -32.32 5.76 -40.37
N ASP A 71 -31.96 6.31 -39.19
CA ASP A 71 -31.56 7.72 -38.99
C ASP A 71 -30.05 7.95 -38.81
N GLU A 72 -29.21 6.92 -38.84
CA GLU A 72 -27.75 7.07 -38.73
C GLU A 72 -27.15 7.55 -40.05
N ARG A 73 -26.84 8.86 -40.13
CA ARG A 73 -26.23 9.49 -41.29
C ARG A 73 -24.72 9.33 -41.42
N VAL A 74 -24.03 8.95 -40.34
CA VAL A 74 -22.58 8.78 -40.30
C VAL A 74 -22.23 7.28 -40.24
N ALA A 75 -21.44 6.83 -41.21
CA ALA A 75 -20.87 5.48 -41.15
C ALA A 75 -19.79 5.48 -40.04
N ASP A 76 -19.92 4.63 -39.04
CA ASP A 76 -18.82 4.32 -38.16
C ASP A 76 -17.62 3.90 -39.00
N GLU A 77 -16.50 4.62 -38.90
CA GLU A 77 -15.25 4.21 -39.53
C GLU A 77 -14.84 2.86 -38.96
N SER A 78 -15.10 1.82 -39.72
CA SER A 78 -14.61 0.49 -39.35
C SER A 78 -13.09 0.48 -39.54
N LEU A 79 -12.34 0.32 -38.46
CA LEU A 79 -10.92 0.07 -38.54
C LEU A 79 -10.68 -1.20 -39.36
N THR A 80 -10.22 -0.98 -40.60
CA THR A 80 -9.94 -2.06 -41.55
C THR A 80 -8.64 -2.76 -41.28
N ASP A 81 -7.68 -2.06 -40.70
CA ASP A 81 -6.41 -2.63 -40.27
C ASP A 81 -6.56 -3.37 -38.93
N MET A 82 -6.23 -4.66 -38.96
CA MET A 82 -6.32 -5.54 -37.77
C MET A 82 -5.32 -5.13 -36.68
N ARG A 83 -4.16 -4.56 -37.05
CA ARG A 83 -3.20 -4.02 -36.10
C ARG A 83 -3.79 -2.81 -35.38
N GLU A 84 -4.35 -1.86 -36.11
CA GLU A 84 -5.00 -0.67 -35.55
C GLU A 84 -6.21 -1.04 -34.67
N LYS A 85 -6.98 -2.00 -35.11
CA LYS A 85 -8.11 -2.51 -34.33
C LYS A 85 -7.64 -3.14 -33.02
N PHE A 86 -6.61 -3.97 -33.03
CA PHE A 86 -6.05 -4.55 -31.82
C PHE A 86 -5.48 -3.47 -30.89
N LYS A 87 -4.76 -2.48 -31.43
CA LYS A 87 -4.23 -1.36 -30.67
C LYS A 87 -5.31 -0.62 -29.92
N VAL A 88 -6.38 -0.22 -30.58
CA VAL A 88 -7.43 0.62 -30.00
C VAL A 88 -8.40 -0.21 -29.13
N GLU A 89 -8.94 -1.31 -29.65
CA GLU A 89 -9.99 -2.07 -28.98
C GLU A 89 -9.45 -2.97 -27.86
N THR A 90 -8.17 -3.37 -27.93
CA THR A 90 -7.61 -4.29 -26.95
C THR A 90 -6.52 -3.64 -26.11
N PHE A 91 -5.44 -3.18 -26.73
CA PHE A 91 -4.26 -2.71 -26.00
C PHE A 91 -4.56 -1.43 -25.22
N PHE A 92 -5.02 -0.36 -25.88
CA PHE A 92 -5.35 0.90 -25.20
C PHE A 92 -6.52 0.74 -24.25
N CYS A 93 -7.53 -0.05 -24.58
CA CYS A 93 -8.64 -0.34 -23.68
C CYS A 93 -8.17 -1.03 -22.39
N LEU A 94 -7.22 -1.97 -22.46
CA LEU A 94 -6.63 -2.61 -21.28
C LEU A 94 -5.81 -1.61 -20.46
N VAL A 95 -4.97 -0.80 -21.10
CA VAL A 95 -4.17 0.24 -20.43
C VAL A 95 -5.07 1.22 -19.70
N ASP A 96 -6.08 1.75 -20.37
CA ASP A 96 -7.06 2.69 -19.80
C ASP A 96 -7.82 2.05 -18.62
N THR A 97 -8.22 0.80 -18.75
CA THR A 97 -8.92 0.06 -17.69
C THR A 97 -8.02 -0.11 -16.46
N PHE A 98 -6.77 -0.50 -16.63
CA PHE A 98 -5.83 -0.65 -15.52
C PHE A 98 -5.54 0.71 -14.86
N PHE A 99 -5.27 1.74 -15.65
CA PHE A 99 -5.04 3.09 -15.14
C PHE A 99 -6.24 3.58 -14.31
N GLN A 100 -7.45 3.42 -14.84
CA GLN A 100 -8.66 3.88 -14.17
C GLN A 100 -8.95 3.09 -12.88
N GLN A 101 -8.78 1.76 -12.90
CA GLN A 101 -8.98 0.93 -11.71
C GLN A 101 -7.96 1.26 -10.61
N ILE A 102 -6.69 1.44 -10.95
CA ILE A 102 -5.67 1.84 -9.97
C ILE A 102 -5.97 3.23 -9.44
N SER A 103 -6.24 4.20 -10.31
CA SER A 103 -6.55 5.58 -9.92
C SER A 103 -7.77 5.64 -9.00
N ASN A 104 -8.85 4.96 -9.33
CA ASN A 104 -10.07 4.93 -8.51
C ASN A 104 -9.84 4.24 -7.17
N ARG A 105 -9.14 3.10 -7.15
CA ARG A 105 -8.87 2.34 -5.92
C ARG A 105 -8.00 3.12 -4.93
N PHE A 106 -7.07 3.91 -5.44
CA PHE A 106 -6.13 4.65 -4.59
C PHE A 106 -6.45 6.15 -4.46
N SER A 107 -7.56 6.65 -5.02
CA SER A 107 -7.95 8.06 -4.92
C SER A 107 -8.14 8.49 -3.47
N ASP A 108 -8.96 7.77 -2.72
CA ASP A 108 -9.26 8.07 -1.32
C ASP A 108 -8.03 7.88 -0.43
N PHE A 109 -7.29 6.79 -0.68
CA PHE A 109 -6.02 6.52 -0.03
C PHE A 109 -5.04 7.70 -0.20
N LYS A 110 -4.85 8.19 -1.43
CA LYS A 110 -3.99 9.36 -1.71
C LYS A 110 -4.46 10.60 -0.95
N GLN A 111 -5.76 10.86 -0.88
CA GLN A 111 -6.29 12.01 -0.13
C GLN A 111 -5.97 11.94 1.36
N HIS A 112 -6.06 10.75 1.95
CA HIS A 112 -5.74 10.56 3.36
C HIS A 112 -4.23 10.64 3.60
N VAL A 113 -3.43 9.94 2.82
CA VAL A 113 -1.96 9.93 2.96
C VAL A 113 -1.36 11.31 2.69
N ASN A 114 -1.89 12.06 1.72
CA ASN A 114 -1.41 13.42 1.41
C ASN A 114 -1.46 14.37 2.62
N LYS A 115 -2.39 14.18 3.54
CA LYS A 115 -2.44 14.98 4.78
C LYS A 115 -1.24 14.72 5.68
N PHE A 116 -0.70 13.49 5.64
CA PHE A 116 0.46 13.07 6.41
C PHE A 116 1.81 13.32 5.72
N PHE A 117 1.81 13.82 4.46
CA PHE A 117 3.07 14.15 3.79
C PHE A 117 3.92 15.19 4.55
N VAL A 118 3.28 15.99 5.39
CA VAL A 118 3.98 16.93 6.28
C VAL A 118 4.93 16.23 7.25
N LEU A 119 4.67 14.93 7.57
CA LEU A 119 5.52 14.09 8.42
C LEU A 119 6.66 13.41 7.64
N ASP A 120 6.73 13.58 6.30
CA ASP A 120 7.83 13.04 5.51
C ASP A 120 9.14 13.77 5.88
N PRO A 121 10.20 13.04 6.25
CA PRO A 121 11.50 13.64 6.55
C PRO A 121 12.04 14.56 5.45
N LYS A 122 11.69 14.31 4.18
CA LYS A 122 12.03 15.19 3.05
C LYS A 122 11.58 16.62 3.27
N GLN A 123 10.37 16.79 3.80
CA GLN A 123 9.76 18.11 4.06
C GLN A 123 10.48 18.88 5.16
N PHE A 124 11.30 18.21 5.97
CA PHE A 124 12.05 18.90 7.03
C PHE A 124 13.22 19.72 6.45
N TYR A 125 13.81 19.30 5.35
CA TYR A 125 14.96 19.95 4.70
C TYR A 125 14.57 20.94 3.61
N ASP A 126 13.29 21.05 3.28
CA ASP A 126 12.77 21.96 2.28
C ASP A 126 12.52 23.33 2.93
N ASP A 127 13.50 24.24 2.85
CA ASP A 127 13.44 25.54 3.52
C ASP A 127 12.51 26.56 2.82
N ASP A 128 12.19 26.33 1.54
CA ASP A 128 11.30 27.21 0.78
C ASP A 128 9.83 27.10 1.21
N ASN A 129 9.46 26.06 1.99
CA ASN A 129 8.09 25.73 2.37
C ASN A 129 7.77 25.83 3.88
N VAL A 130 8.53 26.57 4.67
CA VAL A 130 8.33 26.63 6.14
C VAL A 130 6.90 27.03 6.52
N ASN A 131 6.31 28.00 5.84
CA ASN A 131 4.94 28.46 6.12
C ASN A 131 3.89 27.45 5.64
N SER A 132 4.13 26.76 4.54
CA SER A 132 3.26 25.70 4.01
C SER A 132 3.22 24.49 4.95
N GLY A 133 4.37 24.06 5.47
CA GLY A 133 4.48 22.96 6.43
C GLY A 133 3.72 23.24 7.73
N ASN A 134 3.85 24.44 8.28
CA ASN A 134 3.11 24.83 9.48
C ASN A 134 1.59 24.86 9.26
N THR A 135 1.14 25.30 8.10
CA THR A 135 -0.30 25.28 7.75
C THR A 135 -0.79 23.84 7.54
N ALA A 136 0.03 22.98 6.95
CA ALA A 136 -0.33 21.59 6.69
C ALA A 136 -0.43 20.77 7.99
N ILE A 137 0.48 20.98 8.96
CA ILE A 137 0.42 20.27 10.25
C ILE A 137 -0.78 20.69 11.08
N VAL A 138 -1.18 21.98 11.04
CA VAL A 138 -2.39 22.46 11.72
C VAL A 138 -3.63 21.82 11.11
N LYS A 139 -3.74 21.75 9.79
CA LYS A 139 -4.85 21.07 9.12
C LYS A 139 -4.91 19.57 9.46
N LEU A 140 -3.76 18.93 9.61
CA LEU A 140 -3.70 17.54 10.04
C LEU A 140 -4.18 17.41 11.49
N ALA A 141 -3.73 18.26 12.40
CA ALA A 141 -4.15 18.26 13.79
C ALA A 141 -5.67 18.54 13.93
N GLU A 142 -6.26 19.42 13.10
CA GLU A 142 -7.70 19.67 13.08
C GLU A 142 -8.51 18.39 12.73
N VAL A 143 -7.99 17.55 11.85
CA VAL A 143 -8.63 16.26 11.52
C VAL A 143 -8.62 15.31 12.73
N TYR A 144 -7.54 15.31 13.51
CA TYR A 144 -7.33 14.44 14.67
C TYR A 144 -7.40 15.18 16.00
N LYS A 145 -8.26 16.20 16.09
CA LYS A 145 -8.43 17.08 17.26
C LYS A 145 -8.79 16.38 18.58
N ASN A 146 -9.23 15.13 18.52
CA ASN A 146 -9.53 14.31 19.69
C ASN A 146 -8.27 13.62 20.26
N ASP A 147 -7.24 13.50 19.45
CA ASP A 147 -6.02 12.76 19.78
C ASP A 147 -4.82 13.69 20.02
N VAL A 148 -4.84 14.89 19.39
CA VAL A 148 -3.74 15.87 19.48
C VAL A 148 -4.26 17.28 19.79
N CYS A 149 -3.42 18.08 20.47
CA CYS A 149 -3.71 19.47 20.79
C CYS A 149 -3.40 20.40 19.60
N CYS A 150 -4.44 20.90 18.91
CA CYS A 150 -4.28 21.72 17.71
C CYS A 150 -3.44 22.99 17.92
N THR A 151 -3.52 23.62 19.11
CA THR A 151 -2.78 24.84 19.43
C THR A 151 -1.29 24.62 19.56
N ASP A 152 -0.88 23.50 20.13
CA ASP A 152 0.49 23.22 20.51
C ASP A 152 1.25 22.44 19.40
N THR A 153 0.52 21.68 18.56
CA THR A 153 1.10 20.84 17.51
C THR A 153 1.99 21.63 16.54
N ALA A 154 1.62 22.86 16.18
CA ALA A 154 2.41 23.66 15.24
C ALA A 154 3.76 24.11 15.81
N SER A 155 3.77 24.50 17.11
CA SER A 155 5.00 24.91 17.80
C SER A 155 5.90 23.71 18.07
N GLU A 156 5.31 22.61 18.51
CA GLU A 156 5.97 21.33 18.75
C GLU A 156 6.62 20.77 17.49
N TYR A 157 5.88 20.75 16.38
CA TYR A 157 6.38 20.30 15.07
C TYR A 157 7.58 21.14 14.59
N ARG A 158 7.52 22.48 14.79
CA ARG A 158 8.64 23.36 14.44
C ARG A 158 9.88 23.03 15.27
N SER A 159 9.71 22.87 16.58
CA SER A 159 10.80 22.50 17.49
C SER A 159 11.36 21.10 17.14
N PHE A 160 10.50 20.16 16.84
CA PHE A 160 10.90 18.83 16.40
C PHE A 160 11.73 18.87 15.12
N LYS A 161 11.34 19.66 14.10
CA LYS A 161 12.12 19.83 12.86
C LYS A 161 13.51 20.36 13.12
N LEU A 162 13.66 21.31 14.03
CA LEU A 162 14.98 21.87 14.38
C LEU A 162 15.87 20.82 15.06
N VAL A 163 15.35 20.13 16.06
CA VAL A 163 16.07 19.05 16.75
C VAL A 163 16.43 17.92 15.78
N TYR A 164 15.50 17.54 14.90
CA TYR A 164 15.75 16.51 13.91
C TYR A 164 16.87 16.88 12.93
N LYS A 165 16.87 18.13 12.42
CA LYS A 165 17.94 18.66 11.54
C LYS A 165 19.31 18.71 12.24
N ASP A 166 19.33 19.01 13.52
CA ASP A 166 20.56 19.07 14.31
C ASP A 166 21.19 17.67 14.50
N ILE A 167 20.36 16.68 14.77
CA ILE A 167 20.77 15.28 14.92
C ILE A 167 21.15 14.64 13.58
N PHE A 168 20.38 14.92 12.53
CA PHE A 168 20.57 14.41 11.18
C PHE A 168 20.83 15.57 10.21
N PRO A 169 22.06 16.12 10.14
CA PRO A 169 22.34 17.33 9.34
C PRO A 169 22.23 17.09 7.83
N VAL A 170 22.26 15.84 7.38
CA VAL A 170 22.13 15.47 5.96
C VAL A 170 20.90 14.56 5.81
N TYR A 171 20.06 14.91 4.84
CA TYR A 171 18.90 14.07 4.49
C TYR A 171 19.37 12.67 4.06
N ASN A 172 18.85 11.66 4.72
CA ASN A 172 19.06 10.27 4.35
C ASN A 172 17.79 9.73 3.66
N ASP A 173 17.89 9.45 2.36
CA ASP A 173 16.75 9.00 1.51
C ASP A 173 16.15 7.65 1.95
N GLY A 174 16.73 6.99 2.94
CA GLY A 174 16.27 5.70 3.49
C GLY A 174 15.44 5.79 4.76
N LEU A 175 15.36 6.96 5.42
CA LEU A 175 14.65 7.09 6.69
C LEU A 175 13.13 7.05 6.48
N LYS A 176 12.50 6.07 7.11
CA LYS A 176 11.05 5.84 7.06
C LYS A 176 10.38 6.39 8.32
N ALA A 177 9.08 6.65 8.22
CA ALA A 177 8.27 7.11 9.35
C ALA A 177 8.37 6.20 10.59
N CYS A 178 8.45 4.88 10.38
CA CYS A 178 8.63 3.92 11.48
C CYS A 178 9.98 4.08 12.20
N GLU A 179 11.02 4.47 11.51
CA GLU A 179 12.35 4.69 12.10
C GLU A 179 12.39 5.99 12.90
N ILE A 180 11.65 7.01 12.44
CA ILE A 180 11.48 8.26 13.21
C ILE A 180 10.70 8.00 14.50
N LEU A 181 9.62 7.26 14.42
CA LEU A 181 8.86 6.89 15.63
C LEU A 181 9.71 6.05 16.59
N ALA A 182 10.46 5.08 16.06
CA ALA A 182 11.38 4.28 16.87
C ALA A 182 12.48 5.15 17.52
N PHE A 183 12.99 6.14 16.80
CA PHE A 183 13.96 7.12 17.33
C PHE A 183 13.36 7.96 18.45
N LEU A 184 12.12 8.47 18.28
CA LEU A 184 11.41 9.24 19.32
C LEU A 184 11.22 8.42 20.60
N ILE A 185 10.84 7.15 20.47
CA ILE A 185 10.63 6.24 21.61
C ILE A 185 11.96 5.88 22.27
N ALA A 186 12.98 5.52 21.50
CA ALA A 186 14.28 5.08 22.02
C ALA A 186 15.04 6.16 22.79
N ASN A 187 14.77 7.45 22.51
CA ASN A 187 15.40 8.58 23.16
C ASN A 187 14.49 9.32 24.16
N ASP A 188 13.37 8.72 24.55
CA ASP A 188 12.35 9.30 25.44
C ASP A 188 11.83 10.69 24.97
N MET A 189 11.95 10.95 23.64
CA MET A 189 11.51 12.20 23.04
C MET A 189 10.00 12.27 22.81
N HIS A 190 9.29 11.15 22.99
CA HIS A 190 7.84 11.08 22.91
C HIS A 190 7.14 11.96 23.97
N ASP A 191 7.78 12.11 25.16
CA ASP A 191 7.27 13.01 26.21
C ASP A 191 7.53 14.49 25.89
N VAL A 192 8.57 14.78 25.10
CA VAL A 192 8.90 16.15 24.66
C VAL A 192 8.05 16.59 23.48
N PHE A 193 7.74 15.66 22.57
CA PHE A 193 6.98 15.86 21.35
C PHE A 193 5.74 14.95 21.31
N PRO A 194 4.79 15.05 22.26
CA PRO A 194 3.67 14.12 22.36
C PRO A 194 2.72 14.17 21.17
N ASN A 195 2.40 15.37 20.67
CA ASN A 195 1.49 15.50 19.53
C ASN A 195 2.11 14.98 18.23
N VAL A 196 3.41 15.26 18.00
CA VAL A 196 4.13 14.76 16.83
C VAL A 196 4.22 13.24 16.89
N SER A 197 4.56 12.66 18.06
CA SER A 197 4.61 11.22 18.26
C SER A 197 3.27 10.55 18.00
N THR A 198 2.18 11.09 18.53
CA THR A 198 0.81 10.62 18.28
C THR A 198 0.45 10.68 16.80
N LEU A 199 0.84 11.74 16.08
CA LEU A 199 0.60 11.80 14.63
C LEU A 199 1.38 10.74 13.85
N TYR A 200 2.62 10.41 14.25
CA TYR A 200 3.36 9.29 13.66
C TYR A 200 2.71 7.93 13.99
N GLU A 201 2.23 7.74 15.23
CA GLU A 201 1.50 6.53 15.62
C GLU A 201 0.23 6.36 14.78
N LEU A 202 -0.58 7.42 14.63
CA LEU A 202 -1.77 7.42 13.77
C LEU A 202 -1.40 7.09 12.32
N PHE A 203 -0.34 7.69 11.79
CA PHE A 203 0.14 7.41 10.45
C PHE A 203 0.51 5.92 10.26
N MET A 204 1.16 5.31 11.24
CA MET A 204 1.54 3.90 11.20
C MET A 204 0.36 2.95 11.29
N THR A 205 -0.81 3.40 11.76
CA THR A 205 -2.04 2.57 11.79
C THR A 205 -2.76 2.51 10.44
N LEU A 206 -2.41 3.40 9.48
CA LEU A 206 -3.08 3.45 8.20
C LEU A 206 -2.71 2.24 7.32
N PRO A 207 -3.68 1.43 6.88
CA PRO A 207 -3.39 0.26 6.07
C PRO A 207 -3.15 0.66 4.60
N VAL A 208 -2.07 0.18 3.99
CA VAL A 208 -1.80 0.34 2.55
C VAL A 208 -2.69 -0.61 1.74
N SER A 209 -2.88 -1.83 2.25
CA SER A 209 -3.67 -2.87 1.57
C SER A 209 -4.34 -3.81 2.57
N SER A 210 -5.37 -4.53 2.13
CA SER A 210 -6.03 -5.58 2.90
C SER A 210 -5.21 -6.87 3.03
N ALA A 211 -4.04 -6.95 2.40
CA ALA A 211 -3.28 -8.20 2.27
C ALA A 211 -2.89 -8.82 3.63
N THR A 212 -2.60 -8.01 4.63
CA THR A 212 -2.30 -8.51 5.99
C THR A 212 -3.54 -9.12 6.64
N ALA A 213 -4.68 -8.45 6.52
CA ALA A 213 -5.96 -8.97 7.01
C ALA A 213 -6.35 -10.26 6.27
N GLU A 214 -6.19 -10.31 4.95
CA GLU A 214 -6.47 -11.51 4.13
C GLU A 214 -5.58 -12.69 4.55
N ARG A 215 -4.30 -12.46 4.83
CA ARG A 215 -3.39 -13.49 5.37
C ARG A 215 -3.86 -13.99 6.74
N SER A 216 -4.29 -13.09 7.62
CA SER A 216 -4.81 -13.45 8.94
C SER A 216 -6.10 -14.27 8.83
N PHE A 217 -7.03 -13.87 7.93
CA PHE A 217 -8.23 -14.66 7.65
C PHE A 217 -7.92 -16.02 7.03
N SER A 218 -6.92 -16.11 6.16
CA SER A 218 -6.47 -17.39 5.60
C SER A 218 -5.93 -18.32 6.68
N ARG A 219 -5.17 -17.81 7.64
CA ARG A 219 -4.71 -18.59 8.82
C ARG A 219 -5.88 -19.00 9.70
N LEU A 220 -6.81 -18.08 9.97
CA LEU A 220 -8.02 -18.37 10.75
C LEU A 220 -8.86 -19.50 10.11
N LYS A 221 -8.96 -19.54 8.77
CA LYS A 221 -9.63 -20.62 8.04
C LYS A 221 -8.96 -21.98 8.27
N LEU A 222 -7.63 -22.03 8.38
CA LEU A 222 -6.92 -23.28 8.70
C LEU A 222 -7.19 -23.75 10.13
N ILE A 223 -7.32 -22.84 11.10
CA ILE A 223 -7.64 -23.16 12.51
C ILE A 223 -9.10 -23.60 12.62
N LYS A 224 -10.02 -22.84 12.02
CA LYS A 224 -11.46 -23.09 12.01
C LYS A 224 -11.84 -23.96 10.82
N SER A 225 -11.34 -25.20 10.79
CA SER A 225 -11.76 -26.19 9.79
C SER A 225 -13.12 -26.77 10.12
N TYR A 226 -13.74 -27.48 9.18
CA TYR A 226 -15.04 -28.13 9.36
C TYR A 226 -15.08 -29.04 10.62
N LEU A 227 -14.00 -29.75 10.89
CA LEU A 227 -13.86 -30.64 12.05
C LEU A 227 -13.67 -29.90 13.39
N ARG A 228 -13.44 -28.59 13.36
CA ARG A 228 -13.20 -27.73 14.53
C ARG A 228 -14.17 -26.55 14.61
N SER A 229 -15.36 -26.70 14.04
CA SER A 229 -16.39 -25.64 13.98
C SER A 229 -16.96 -25.27 15.35
N THR A 230 -16.93 -26.20 16.33
CA THR A 230 -17.52 -26.04 17.68
C THR A 230 -16.53 -25.47 18.71
N MET A 231 -15.39 -24.90 18.27
CA MET A 231 -14.40 -24.33 19.16
C MET A 231 -14.96 -23.08 19.88
N SER A 232 -14.71 -22.97 21.20
CA SER A 232 -15.06 -21.76 21.96
C SER A 232 -14.30 -20.53 21.47
N GLU A 233 -14.91 -19.36 21.61
CA GLU A 233 -14.34 -18.09 21.15
C GLU A 233 -12.95 -17.84 21.77
N SER A 234 -12.81 -18.00 23.07
CA SER A 234 -11.53 -17.79 23.76
C SER A 234 -10.42 -18.70 23.22
N ARG A 235 -10.73 -19.98 22.97
CA ARG A 235 -9.76 -20.92 22.38
C ARG A 235 -9.40 -20.55 20.95
N LEU A 236 -10.37 -20.11 20.17
CA LEU A 236 -10.15 -19.67 18.78
C LEU A 236 -9.26 -18.43 18.77
N THR A 237 -9.54 -17.44 19.62
CA THR A 237 -8.74 -16.21 19.74
C THR A 237 -7.30 -16.51 20.12
N ASN A 238 -7.08 -17.35 21.12
CA ASN A 238 -5.73 -17.73 21.57
C ASN A 238 -4.94 -18.46 20.47
N LEU A 239 -5.56 -19.41 19.78
CA LEU A 239 -4.92 -20.12 18.67
C LEU A 239 -4.67 -19.21 17.46
N ALA A 240 -5.59 -18.29 17.17
CA ALA A 240 -5.43 -17.30 16.13
C ALA A 240 -4.26 -16.37 16.42
N LEU A 241 -4.17 -15.85 17.65
CA LEU A 241 -3.08 -14.98 18.09
C LEU A 241 -1.73 -15.67 17.91
N LEU A 242 -1.54 -16.88 18.46
CA LEU A 242 -0.31 -17.65 18.31
C LEU A 242 0.04 -17.97 16.85
N SER A 243 -0.96 -18.18 16.00
CA SER A 243 -0.73 -18.49 14.60
C SER A 243 -0.43 -17.27 13.75
N ILE A 244 -1.02 -16.11 14.06
CA ILE A 244 -0.85 -14.86 13.31
C ILE A 244 0.47 -14.21 13.73
N GLU A 245 0.68 -14.08 15.05
CA GLU A 245 1.88 -13.46 15.66
C GLU A 245 2.98 -14.51 15.91
N LYS A 246 3.27 -15.28 14.87
CA LYS A 246 4.21 -16.39 14.96
C LYS A 246 5.63 -15.95 15.38
N GLU A 247 6.07 -14.80 14.92
CA GLU A 247 7.39 -14.26 15.22
C GLU A 247 7.51 -13.96 16.72
N LEU A 248 6.52 -13.29 17.31
CA LEU A 248 6.45 -13.03 18.76
C LEU A 248 6.32 -14.31 19.57
N SER A 249 5.65 -15.33 19.03
CA SER A 249 5.48 -16.61 19.71
C SER A 249 6.80 -17.38 19.87
N TYR A 250 7.79 -17.15 19.01
CA TYR A 250 9.11 -17.78 19.13
C TYR A 250 9.97 -17.17 20.25
N ASP A 251 9.72 -15.92 20.61
CA ASP A 251 10.46 -15.20 21.66
C ASP A 251 9.93 -15.50 23.06
N VAL A 252 8.86 -16.30 23.17
CA VAL A 252 8.25 -16.68 24.45
C VAL A 252 9.11 -17.76 25.14
N ASP A 253 9.43 -17.55 26.41
CA ASP A 253 10.07 -18.55 27.27
C ASP A 253 9.11 -19.72 27.56
N PHE A 254 9.34 -20.83 26.86
CA PHE A 254 8.50 -22.02 26.99
C PHE A 254 8.63 -22.70 28.37
N ASP A 255 9.74 -22.58 29.05
CA ASP A 255 9.92 -23.18 30.40
C ASP A 255 9.01 -22.48 31.41
N CYS A 256 8.95 -21.15 31.36
CA CYS A 256 8.00 -20.37 32.16
C CYS A 256 6.53 -20.72 31.83
N VAL A 257 6.20 -20.96 30.58
CA VAL A 257 4.84 -21.38 30.17
C VAL A 257 4.51 -22.76 30.72
N VAL A 258 5.44 -23.72 30.66
CA VAL A 258 5.27 -25.09 31.19
C VAL A 258 5.06 -25.05 32.70
N ASP A 259 5.87 -24.29 33.42
CA ASP A 259 5.75 -24.13 34.89
C ASP A 259 4.40 -23.51 35.26
N THR A 260 4.02 -22.44 34.59
CA THR A 260 2.72 -21.81 34.80
C THR A 260 1.58 -22.80 34.55
N PHE A 261 1.64 -23.54 33.42
CA PHE A 261 0.64 -24.53 33.07
C PHE A 261 0.58 -25.69 34.05
N SER A 262 1.71 -26.15 34.61
CA SER A 262 1.78 -27.21 35.61
C SER A 262 1.11 -26.79 36.91
N ASN A 263 1.23 -25.52 37.29
CA ASN A 263 0.71 -24.96 38.56
C ASN A 263 -0.78 -24.57 38.46
N MET A 264 -1.36 -24.42 37.28
CA MET A 264 -2.77 -23.98 37.11
C MET A 264 -3.80 -24.98 37.66
N LYS A 265 -3.51 -26.30 37.66
CA LYS A 265 -4.41 -27.35 38.18
C LYS A 265 -3.62 -28.51 38.74
N LYS A 266 -4.15 -29.16 39.83
CA LYS A 266 -3.63 -30.45 40.29
C LYS A 266 -3.78 -31.50 39.20
N ARG A 267 -2.67 -32.01 38.68
CA ARG A 267 -2.59 -33.00 37.59
C ARG A 267 -2.19 -34.37 38.15
N GLN A 268 -2.68 -35.43 37.50
CA GLN A 268 -2.34 -36.82 37.95
C GLN A 268 -0.89 -37.20 37.60
N LYS A 269 -0.22 -36.52 36.66
CA LYS A 269 1.21 -36.68 36.37
C LYS A 269 1.93 -35.35 36.60
N ARG A 270 3.02 -35.36 37.36
CA ARG A 270 3.99 -34.29 37.43
C ARG A 270 4.75 -34.28 36.10
N LEU A 271 4.78 -33.15 35.40
CA LEU A 271 5.60 -32.94 34.22
C LEU A 271 7.06 -32.78 34.59
#